data_6b3656532bf0deafb2e7e92ecb4dd035
#
_entry.id   6b3656532bf0deafb2e7e92ecb4dd035
#
_cell.length_a   1.000
_cell.length_b   1.000
_cell.length_c   1.000
_cell.angle_alpha   90.00
_cell.angle_beta   90.00
_cell.angle_gamma   90.00
#
_symmetry.space_group_name_H-M   'P 1'
#
loop_
_entity.id
_entity.type
_entity.pdbx_description
1 polymer ?
#
loop_
_entity_poly.entity_id
_entity_poly.type
_entity_poly.pdbx_seq_one_letter_code
_entity_poly.pdbx_strand_id
1 'polypeptide(L)'
;MALKTPAYVEVDLETDISASPVISVQNLVHRYDGRTALDDVSFDVRPAELFGLLGPNGSGKTTLFRILSTLMIPTAGRAVIMGFDAAKDPAALRRQIGVVFQAQSVDEKLTAYENLWHQGHLYGLHGPALKARIQEILGRVGLADRAKELVETFSGGMARRVELAKGLLHHPSVLLLDEPTTGLDPGARRDLWQYLQILRDEERVSVIVTTHLMEEAERCDRLAILNEGKLVALGTPTELKHEIGGDIILLDATVLGDQGRRNQVRIEMENGHRFITGVVEAFPGEIQAVSVSKPTLEDVFIHRTGHRFWTEANDAPKE
;
A
#
# COMPACT_ATOMS: atom_id res chain seq x y z
N MET A 1 43.46 -8.19 -35.80
CA MET A 1 42.79 -7.05 -35.15
C MET A 1 41.70 -7.65 -34.25
N ALA A 2 42.04 -7.84 -32.95
CA ALA A 2 41.17 -8.55 -32.00
C ALA A 2 40.20 -7.54 -31.36
N LEU A 3 38.91 -7.84 -31.48
CA LEU A 3 37.85 -7.06 -30.82
C LEU A 3 37.90 -7.31 -29.32
N LYS A 4 38.14 -6.24 -28.54
CA LYS A 4 38.06 -6.24 -27.06
C LYS A 4 36.60 -6.34 -26.66
N THR A 5 36.28 -7.37 -25.91
CA THR A 5 35.00 -7.53 -25.17
C THR A 5 34.88 -6.40 -24.14
N PRO A 6 33.74 -5.71 -24.03
CA PRO A 6 33.55 -4.73 -22.98
C PRO A 6 33.46 -5.41 -21.62
N ALA A 7 34.23 -4.89 -20.65
CA ALA A 7 34.16 -5.31 -19.26
C ALA A 7 32.79 -4.94 -18.68
N TYR A 8 32.06 -5.95 -18.21
CA TYR A 8 30.92 -5.73 -17.34
C TYR A 8 31.42 -5.19 -16.01
N VAL A 9 30.99 -3.99 -15.68
CA VAL A 9 31.13 -3.45 -14.32
C VAL A 9 30.04 -4.12 -13.50
N GLU A 10 30.42 -5.08 -12.63
CA GLU A 10 29.57 -5.50 -11.52
C GLU A 10 29.33 -4.26 -10.64
N VAL A 11 28.10 -3.75 -10.67
CA VAL A 11 27.64 -2.80 -9.68
C VAL A 11 27.28 -3.62 -8.45
N ASP A 12 28.19 -3.63 -7.48
CA ASP A 12 27.91 -4.12 -6.12
C ASP A 12 26.78 -3.25 -5.55
N LEU A 13 25.57 -3.77 -5.59
CA LEU A 13 24.44 -3.26 -4.82
C LEU A 13 24.60 -3.74 -3.36
N GLU A 14 25.64 -3.29 -2.68
CA GLU A 14 25.66 -3.30 -1.23
C GLU A 14 24.50 -2.40 -0.76
N THR A 15 23.43 -3.03 -0.40
CA THR A 15 22.30 -2.42 0.32
C THR A 15 22.91 -1.86 1.61
N ASP A 16 23.01 -0.54 1.70
CA ASP A 16 23.48 0.16 2.90
C ASP A 16 22.50 -0.11 4.06
N ILE A 17 22.79 -1.17 4.83
CA ILE A 17 21.99 -1.65 5.98
C ILE A 17 22.14 -0.71 7.19
N SER A 18 22.92 0.40 7.05
CA SER A 18 23.30 1.26 8.18
C SER A 18 22.33 2.41 8.49
N ALA A 19 21.34 2.69 7.68
CA ALA A 19 20.36 3.75 7.95
C ALA A 19 19.31 3.27 8.97
N SER A 20 19.22 3.95 10.12
CA SER A 20 18.15 3.70 11.10
C SER A 20 16.77 3.82 10.44
N PRO A 21 15.82 2.93 10.78
CA PRO A 21 14.48 2.96 10.19
C PRO A 21 13.78 4.29 10.48
N VAL A 22 13.07 4.82 9.49
CA VAL A 22 12.27 6.04 9.64
C VAL A 22 10.99 5.78 10.45
N ILE A 23 10.46 4.55 10.35
CA ILE A 23 9.37 4.06 11.20
C ILE A 23 9.80 2.72 11.78
N SER A 24 9.59 2.55 13.10
CA SER A 24 9.75 1.26 13.78
C SER A 24 8.50 0.98 14.59
N VAL A 25 7.85 -0.13 14.29
CA VAL A 25 6.68 -0.67 15.00
C VAL A 25 7.12 -1.91 15.74
N GLN A 26 6.87 -1.98 17.06
CA GLN A 26 7.37 -3.06 17.91
C GLN A 26 6.27 -3.59 18.81
N ASN A 27 5.93 -4.89 18.63
CA ASN A 27 4.96 -5.65 19.42
C ASN A 27 3.64 -4.88 19.62
N LEU A 28 3.15 -4.24 18.55
CA LEU A 28 2.02 -3.34 18.61
C LEU A 28 0.72 -4.12 18.78
N VAL A 29 -0.01 -3.80 19.86
CA VAL A 29 -1.32 -4.39 20.17
C VAL A 29 -2.34 -3.29 20.30
N HIS A 30 -3.51 -3.47 19.70
CA HIS A 30 -4.65 -2.61 19.96
C HIS A 30 -5.94 -3.42 20.10
N ARG A 31 -6.68 -3.14 21.17
CA ARG A 31 -7.95 -3.79 21.50
C ARG A 31 -9.04 -2.76 21.61
N TYR A 32 -10.11 -2.95 20.88
CA TYR A 32 -11.40 -2.33 21.12
C TYR A 32 -12.19 -3.20 22.11
N ASP A 33 -13.31 -2.71 22.62
CA ASP A 33 -14.16 -3.46 23.56
C ASP A 33 -14.46 -4.86 23.02
N GLY A 34 -13.79 -5.87 23.59
CA GLY A 34 -13.96 -7.29 23.26
C GLY A 34 -13.29 -7.79 21.97
N ARG A 35 -12.68 -6.92 21.13
CA ARG A 35 -12.03 -7.32 19.87
C ARG A 35 -10.59 -6.85 19.80
N THR A 36 -9.68 -7.78 19.50
CA THR A 36 -8.29 -7.44 19.16
C THR A 36 -8.23 -7.03 17.68
N ALA A 37 -7.83 -5.79 17.43
CA ALA A 37 -7.69 -5.23 16.08
C ALA A 37 -6.25 -5.28 15.56
N LEU A 38 -5.26 -5.28 16.48
CA LEU A 38 -3.85 -5.53 16.18
C LEU A 38 -3.32 -6.47 17.26
N ASP A 39 -2.58 -7.49 16.86
CA ASP A 39 -2.05 -8.53 17.71
C ASP A 39 -0.57 -8.77 17.38
N ASP A 40 0.31 -8.19 18.19
CA ASP A 40 1.77 -8.35 18.12
C ASP A 40 2.41 -7.97 16.78
N VAL A 41 2.01 -6.82 16.20
CA VAL A 41 2.51 -6.35 14.91
C VAL A 41 3.86 -5.68 15.08
N SER A 42 4.88 -6.16 14.32
CA SER A 42 6.24 -5.59 14.33
C SER A 42 6.79 -5.49 12.91
N PHE A 43 7.28 -4.31 12.51
CA PHE A 43 7.97 -4.06 11.24
C PHE A 43 8.70 -2.72 11.26
N ASP A 44 9.61 -2.55 10.31
CA ASP A 44 10.34 -1.30 10.09
C ASP A 44 10.14 -0.79 8.66
N VAL A 45 10.18 0.55 8.49
CA VAL A 45 10.18 1.24 7.20
C VAL A 45 11.50 2.00 7.06
N ARG A 46 12.12 1.89 5.90
CA ARG A 46 13.40 2.53 5.59
C ARG A 46 13.19 3.99 5.14
N PRO A 47 14.23 4.84 5.26
CA PRO A 47 14.18 6.18 4.66
C PRO A 47 13.96 6.14 3.16
N ALA A 48 13.14 7.07 2.64
CA ALA A 48 12.79 7.16 1.22
C ALA A 48 12.30 5.83 0.63
N GLU A 49 11.44 5.13 1.35
CA GLU A 49 10.78 3.89 0.94
C GLU A 49 9.30 4.14 0.66
N LEU A 50 8.78 3.55 -0.41
CA LEU A 50 7.36 3.46 -0.69
C LEU A 50 6.84 2.14 -0.13
N PHE A 51 6.27 2.19 1.08
CA PHE A 51 5.88 1.02 1.86
C PHE A 51 4.37 0.79 1.83
N GLY A 52 3.95 -0.43 1.49
CA GLY A 52 2.55 -0.84 1.42
C GLY A 52 2.06 -1.55 2.68
N LEU A 53 0.88 -1.18 3.17
CA LEU A 53 0.11 -1.95 4.14
C LEU A 53 -1.06 -2.62 3.42
N LEU A 54 -0.88 -3.88 3.02
CA LEU A 54 -1.87 -4.66 2.26
C LEU A 54 -2.71 -5.52 3.21
N GLY A 55 -3.99 -5.67 2.91
CA GLY A 55 -4.86 -6.59 3.64
C GLY A 55 -6.34 -6.38 3.32
N PRO A 56 -7.20 -7.37 3.58
CA PRO A 56 -8.64 -7.23 3.39
C PRO A 56 -9.26 -6.22 4.37
N ASN A 57 -10.54 -5.91 4.18
CA ASN A 57 -11.27 -5.09 5.12
C ASN A 57 -11.33 -5.77 6.49
N GLY A 58 -11.11 -5.01 7.56
CA GLY A 58 -11.06 -5.53 8.92
C GLY A 58 -9.74 -6.20 9.33
N SER A 59 -8.71 -6.23 8.48
CA SER A 59 -7.39 -6.80 8.79
C SER A 59 -6.55 -6.00 9.79
N GLY A 60 -6.97 -4.80 10.19
CA GLY A 60 -6.24 -3.95 11.14
C GLY A 60 -5.53 -2.74 10.52
N LYS A 61 -5.50 -2.59 9.17
CA LYS A 61 -4.82 -1.47 8.47
C LYS A 61 -5.21 -0.10 8.99
N THR A 62 -6.52 0.18 9.07
CA THR A 62 -7.02 1.48 9.54
C THR A 62 -6.68 1.75 11.00
N THR A 63 -6.65 0.72 11.85
CA THR A 63 -6.23 0.84 13.25
C THR A 63 -4.74 1.18 13.34
N LEU A 64 -3.90 0.47 12.60
CA LEU A 64 -2.47 0.74 12.49
C LEU A 64 -2.22 2.17 11.95
N PHE A 65 -2.91 2.54 10.88
CA PHE A 65 -2.83 3.89 10.30
C PHE A 65 -3.18 4.99 11.31
N ARG A 66 -4.25 4.79 12.10
CA ARG A 66 -4.65 5.75 13.14
C ARG A 66 -3.61 5.88 14.26
N ILE A 67 -2.91 4.80 14.60
CA ILE A 67 -1.82 4.85 15.57
C ILE A 67 -0.63 5.61 14.99
N LEU A 68 -0.20 5.29 13.76
CA LEU A 68 0.92 5.96 13.09
C LEU A 68 0.63 7.46 12.87
N SER A 69 -0.62 7.82 12.57
CA SER A 69 -1.05 9.22 12.42
C SER A 69 -1.34 9.94 13.73
N THR A 70 -1.05 9.33 14.87
CA THR A 70 -1.26 9.88 16.24
C THR A 70 -2.71 10.11 16.62
N LEU A 71 -3.66 9.52 15.92
CA LEU A 71 -5.11 9.62 16.24
C LEU A 71 -5.55 8.60 17.30
N MET A 72 -4.70 7.61 17.56
CA MET A 72 -5.02 6.51 18.47
C MET A 72 -3.78 6.08 19.24
N ILE A 73 -3.96 5.81 20.52
CA ILE A 73 -2.93 5.26 21.39
C ILE A 73 -3.03 3.74 21.36
N PRO A 74 -1.93 3.00 21.14
CA PRO A 74 -1.97 1.54 21.18
C PRO A 74 -2.24 1.03 22.60
N THR A 75 -2.82 -0.17 22.72
CA THR A 75 -3.03 -0.83 24.02
C THR A 75 -1.71 -1.33 24.61
N ALA A 76 -0.79 -1.81 23.76
CA ALA A 76 0.56 -2.23 24.13
C ALA A 76 1.51 -2.13 22.94
N GLY A 77 2.81 -2.27 23.18
CA GLY A 77 3.85 -2.06 22.18
C GLY A 77 4.11 -0.58 21.92
N ARG A 78 4.81 -0.28 20.83
CA ARG A 78 5.14 1.12 20.48
C ARG A 78 5.29 1.29 18.97
N ALA A 79 5.05 2.52 18.52
CA ALA A 79 5.36 2.98 17.17
C ALA A 79 6.23 4.24 17.28
N VAL A 80 7.41 4.20 16.69
CA VAL A 80 8.36 5.31 16.66
C VAL A 80 8.53 5.77 15.21
N ILE A 81 8.36 7.06 14.94
CA ILE A 81 8.49 7.65 13.61
C ILE A 81 9.46 8.84 13.73
N MET A 82 10.51 8.87 12.92
CA MET A 82 11.54 9.91 12.97
C MET A 82 12.12 10.14 14.39
N GLY A 83 12.19 9.07 15.19
CA GLY A 83 12.67 9.13 16.58
C GLY A 83 11.60 9.55 17.61
N PHE A 84 10.41 9.94 17.20
CA PHE A 84 9.30 10.33 18.08
C PHE A 84 8.34 9.17 18.34
N ASP A 85 7.99 8.92 19.58
CA ASP A 85 7.00 7.92 19.94
C ASP A 85 5.58 8.46 19.65
N ALA A 86 4.79 7.74 18.86
CA ALA A 86 3.46 8.18 18.42
C ALA A 86 2.48 8.44 19.55
N ALA A 87 2.64 7.75 20.69
CA ALA A 87 1.78 7.92 21.86
C ALA A 87 2.28 9.00 22.83
N LYS A 88 3.62 9.18 22.93
CA LYS A 88 4.21 10.09 23.92
C LYS A 88 4.51 11.47 23.37
N ASP A 89 4.92 11.53 22.08
CA ASP A 89 5.39 12.75 21.42
C ASP A 89 4.49 13.20 20.25
N PRO A 90 3.14 13.10 20.32
CA PRO A 90 2.28 13.30 19.15
C PRO A 90 2.38 14.71 18.54
N ALA A 91 2.64 15.75 19.36
CA ALA A 91 2.76 17.11 18.86
C ALA A 91 4.03 17.33 18.04
N ALA A 92 5.16 16.73 18.43
CA ALA A 92 6.41 16.77 17.71
C ALA A 92 6.30 15.93 16.43
N LEU A 93 5.73 14.73 16.54
CA LEU A 93 5.55 13.82 15.42
C LEU A 93 4.67 14.41 14.30
N ARG A 94 3.55 15.08 14.64
CA ARG A 94 2.65 15.72 13.65
C ARG A 94 3.35 16.77 12.77
N ARG A 95 4.47 17.31 13.19
CA ARG A 95 5.28 18.24 12.37
C ARG A 95 6.14 17.52 11.35
N GLN A 96 6.39 16.22 11.55
CA GLN A 96 7.24 15.39 10.70
C GLN A 96 6.44 14.57 9.69
N ILE A 97 5.12 14.40 9.92
CA ILE A 97 4.26 13.56 9.09
C ILE A 97 3.23 14.39 8.34
N GLY A 98 3.03 14.06 7.08
CA GLY A 98 1.85 14.43 6.30
C GLY A 98 0.84 13.28 6.36
N VAL A 99 -0.45 13.60 6.47
CA VAL A 99 -1.49 12.58 6.56
C VAL A 99 -2.60 12.89 5.58
N VAL A 100 -2.99 11.89 4.79
CA VAL A 100 -4.14 11.95 3.88
C VAL A 100 -5.06 10.78 4.21
N PHE A 101 -6.24 11.08 4.69
CA PHE A 101 -7.25 10.10 5.08
C PHE A 101 -8.05 9.59 3.88
N GLN A 102 -8.72 8.46 4.04
CA GLN A 102 -9.64 7.92 3.05
C GLN A 102 -10.81 8.90 2.80
N ALA A 103 -11.40 9.43 3.88
CA ALA A 103 -12.42 10.45 3.78
C ALA A 103 -11.82 11.81 3.36
N GLN A 104 -12.51 12.52 2.48
CA GLN A 104 -12.09 13.84 2.05
C GLN A 104 -12.05 14.83 3.21
N SER A 105 -10.97 15.60 3.28
CA SER A 105 -10.70 16.61 4.32
C SER A 105 -10.60 18.03 3.75
N VAL A 106 -10.82 18.18 2.45
CA VAL A 106 -10.90 19.49 1.80
C VAL A 106 -12.27 20.14 2.04
N ASP A 107 -12.28 21.45 2.22
CA ASP A 107 -13.53 22.22 2.22
C ASP A 107 -13.88 22.56 0.77
N GLU A 108 -15.00 22.00 0.29
CA GLU A 108 -15.47 22.19 -1.09
C GLU A 108 -15.91 23.63 -1.37
N LYS A 109 -16.26 24.41 -0.36
CA LYS A 109 -16.68 25.81 -0.47
C LYS A 109 -15.51 26.78 -0.51
N LEU A 110 -14.30 26.29 -0.34
CA LEU A 110 -13.06 27.04 -0.48
C LEU A 110 -12.36 26.70 -1.80
N THR A 111 -11.55 27.64 -2.25
CA THR A 111 -10.64 27.40 -3.39
C THR A 111 -9.52 26.45 -2.99
N ALA A 112 -8.82 25.87 -3.98
CA ALA A 112 -7.63 25.07 -3.70
C ALA A 112 -6.58 25.89 -2.93
N TYR A 113 -6.38 27.16 -3.29
CA TYR A 113 -5.47 28.07 -2.59
C TYR A 113 -5.89 28.28 -1.11
N GLU A 114 -7.16 28.58 -0.83
CA GLU A 114 -7.67 28.83 0.52
C GLU A 114 -7.57 27.57 1.40
N ASN A 115 -7.85 26.38 0.88
CA ASN A 115 -7.64 25.12 1.60
C ASN A 115 -6.18 24.99 2.07
N LEU A 116 -5.21 25.26 1.20
CA LEU A 116 -3.79 25.21 1.58
C LEU A 116 -3.40 26.37 2.51
N TRP A 117 -3.99 27.56 2.31
CA TRP A 117 -3.70 28.72 3.11
C TRP A 117 -4.11 28.49 4.58
N HIS A 118 -5.30 27.95 4.83
CA HIS A 118 -5.76 27.60 6.16
C HIS A 118 -4.89 26.48 6.78
N GLN A 119 -4.58 25.45 5.99
CA GLN A 119 -3.69 24.38 6.44
C GLN A 119 -2.31 24.90 6.85
N GLY A 120 -1.73 25.81 6.06
CA GLY A 120 -0.42 26.40 6.38
C GLY A 120 -0.39 27.12 7.71
N HIS A 121 -1.45 27.86 8.03
CA HIS A 121 -1.55 28.56 9.31
C HIS A 121 -1.61 27.59 10.50
N LEU A 122 -2.25 26.42 10.36
CA LEU A 122 -2.25 25.38 11.40
C LEU A 122 -0.84 24.85 11.71
N TYR A 123 0.05 24.86 10.70
CA TYR A 123 1.46 24.48 10.85
C TYR A 123 2.40 25.67 11.16
N GLY A 124 1.84 26.87 11.38
CA GLY A 124 2.61 28.08 11.71
C GLY A 124 3.29 28.73 10.52
N LEU A 125 2.93 28.35 9.28
CA LEU A 125 3.43 29.01 8.06
C LEU A 125 2.64 30.30 7.81
N HIS A 126 3.31 31.40 7.53
CA HIS A 126 2.67 32.71 7.36
C HIS A 126 3.33 33.55 6.25
N GLY A 127 2.62 34.59 5.81
CA GLY A 127 3.15 35.65 4.98
C GLY A 127 3.67 35.19 3.60
N PRO A 128 4.73 35.84 3.08
CA PRO A 128 5.27 35.54 1.75
C PRO A 128 5.75 34.12 1.58
N ALA A 129 6.32 33.51 2.65
CA ALA A 129 6.79 32.13 2.63
C ALA A 129 5.67 31.13 2.39
N LEU A 130 4.53 31.29 3.09
CA LEU A 130 3.35 30.46 2.87
C LEU A 130 2.82 30.63 1.45
N LYS A 131 2.73 31.87 0.95
CA LYS A 131 2.26 32.13 -0.41
C LYS A 131 3.13 31.44 -1.46
N ALA A 132 4.47 31.56 -1.34
CA ALA A 132 5.39 30.91 -2.24
C ALA A 132 5.25 29.39 -2.17
N ARG A 133 5.14 28.81 -0.96
CA ARG A 133 4.96 27.37 -0.79
C ARG A 133 3.66 26.85 -1.37
N ILE A 134 2.55 27.58 -1.25
CA ILE A 134 1.28 27.20 -1.87
C ILE A 134 1.41 27.17 -3.39
N GLN A 135 2.04 28.19 -3.98
CA GLN A 135 2.25 28.24 -5.44
C GLN A 135 3.12 27.07 -5.91
N GLU A 136 4.19 26.78 -5.20
CA GLU A 136 5.08 25.66 -5.48
C GLU A 136 4.33 24.31 -5.45
N ILE A 137 3.64 24.02 -4.35
CA ILE A 137 2.97 22.72 -4.18
C ILE A 137 1.79 22.53 -5.14
N LEU A 138 1.02 23.58 -5.41
CA LEU A 138 -0.05 23.54 -6.42
C LEU A 138 0.52 23.32 -7.83
N GLY A 139 1.70 23.87 -8.13
CA GLY A 139 2.41 23.58 -9.37
C GLY A 139 2.80 22.10 -9.48
N ARG A 140 3.35 21.53 -8.42
CA ARG A 140 3.77 20.13 -8.37
C ARG A 140 2.62 19.14 -8.54
N VAL A 141 1.44 19.44 -7.96
CA VAL A 141 0.26 18.58 -8.13
C VAL A 141 -0.56 18.91 -9.40
N GLY A 142 -0.06 19.82 -10.26
CA GLY A 142 -0.69 20.17 -11.53
C GLY A 142 -2.00 20.97 -11.39
N LEU A 143 -2.11 21.81 -10.34
CA LEU A 143 -3.30 22.62 -10.05
C LEU A 143 -2.99 24.15 -10.00
N ALA A 144 -1.83 24.60 -10.47
CA ALA A 144 -1.43 26.01 -10.43
C ALA A 144 -2.45 26.94 -11.12
N ASP A 145 -2.90 26.58 -12.31
CA ASP A 145 -3.82 27.38 -13.11
C ASP A 145 -5.27 27.40 -12.55
N ARG A 146 -5.56 26.45 -11.66
CA ARG A 146 -6.87 26.29 -11.03
C ARG A 146 -6.89 26.63 -9.54
N ALA A 147 -5.81 27.25 -9.05
CA ALA A 147 -5.61 27.59 -7.64
C ALA A 147 -6.78 28.38 -7.01
N LYS A 148 -7.44 29.22 -7.80
CA LYS A 148 -8.53 30.12 -7.38
C LYS A 148 -9.93 29.56 -7.66
N GLU A 149 -10.05 28.36 -8.18
CA GLU A 149 -11.34 27.70 -8.38
C GLU A 149 -11.80 26.99 -7.11
N LEU A 150 -13.11 26.96 -6.89
CA LEU A 150 -13.71 26.24 -5.76
C LEU A 150 -13.51 24.74 -5.92
N VAL A 151 -13.18 24.05 -4.82
CA VAL A 151 -12.94 22.61 -4.84
C VAL A 151 -14.20 21.81 -5.23
N GLU A 152 -15.41 22.33 -4.96
CA GLU A 152 -16.66 21.71 -5.41
C GLU A 152 -16.77 21.52 -6.93
N THR A 153 -15.98 22.26 -7.71
CA THR A 153 -15.95 22.14 -9.19
C THR A 153 -14.92 21.13 -9.68
N PHE A 154 -14.15 20.53 -8.78
CA PHE A 154 -13.06 19.63 -9.11
C PHE A 154 -13.56 18.19 -9.32
N SER A 155 -12.88 17.45 -10.20
CA SER A 155 -13.04 15.99 -10.22
C SER A 155 -12.49 15.36 -8.92
N GLY A 156 -12.92 14.14 -8.59
CA GLY A 156 -12.39 13.44 -7.42
C GLY A 156 -10.87 13.35 -7.42
N GLY A 157 -10.25 13.10 -8.57
CA GLY A 157 -8.78 13.10 -8.72
C GLY A 157 -8.14 14.46 -8.43
N MET A 158 -8.78 15.55 -8.85
CA MET A 158 -8.28 16.91 -8.55
C MET A 158 -8.43 17.25 -7.08
N ALA A 159 -9.56 16.93 -6.45
CA ALA A 159 -9.76 17.11 -5.02
C ALA A 159 -8.72 16.31 -4.22
N ARG A 160 -8.42 15.06 -4.64
CA ARG A 160 -7.36 14.23 -4.03
C ARG A 160 -5.97 14.85 -4.14
N ARG A 161 -5.66 15.52 -5.26
CA ARG A 161 -4.40 16.27 -5.41
C ARG A 161 -4.32 17.47 -4.46
N VAL A 162 -5.43 18.14 -4.15
CA VAL A 162 -5.46 19.20 -3.12
C VAL A 162 -5.18 18.61 -1.73
N GLU A 163 -5.73 17.44 -1.40
CA GLU A 163 -5.45 16.76 -0.12
C GLU A 163 -3.98 16.38 0.02
N LEU A 164 -3.38 15.85 -1.05
CA LEU A 164 -1.93 15.58 -1.08
C LEU A 164 -1.13 16.86 -0.86
N ALA A 165 -1.49 17.94 -1.55
CA ALA A 165 -0.84 19.23 -1.38
C ALA A 165 -0.96 19.74 0.07
N LYS A 166 -2.12 19.57 0.73
CA LYS A 166 -2.29 19.88 2.17
C LYS A 166 -1.34 19.05 3.03
N GLY A 167 -1.25 17.73 2.78
CA GLY A 167 -0.37 16.82 3.52
C GLY A 167 1.12 17.14 3.36
N LEU A 168 1.53 17.71 2.23
CA LEU A 168 2.92 18.02 1.90
C LEU A 168 3.34 19.47 2.17
N LEU A 169 2.39 20.33 2.57
CA LEU A 169 2.60 21.77 2.66
C LEU A 169 3.73 22.16 3.62
N HIS A 170 3.86 21.46 4.73
CA HIS A 170 4.81 21.72 5.81
C HIS A 170 6.13 20.94 5.69
N HIS A 171 6.44 20.38 4.51
CA HIS A 171 7.64 19.57 4.22
C HIS A 171 7.83 18.36 5.16
N PRO A 172 6.84 17.45 5.24
CA PRO A 172 6.99 16.28 6.08
C PRO A 172 8.08 15.33 5.54
N SER A 173 8.77 14.64 6.44
CA SER A 173 9.70 13.56 6.08
C SER A 173 8.98 12.23 5.79
N VAL A 174 7.76 12.07 6.29
CA VAL A 174 6.93 10.87 6.12
C VAL A 174 5.53 11.29 5.68
N LEU A 175 5.01 10.60 4.66
CA LEU A 175 3.64 10.78 4.17
C LEU A 175 2.84 9.50 4.42
N LEU A 176 1.75 9.61 5.17
CA LEU A 176 0.81 8.52 5.46
C LEU A 176 -0.45 8.69 4.61
N LEU A 177 -0.83 7.67 3.85
CA LEU A 177 -1.96 7.68 2.94
C LEU A 177 -2.91 6.50 3.23
N ASP A 178 -4.16 6.80 3.58
CA ASP A 178 -5.16 5.76 3.82
C ASP A 178 -6.03 5.57 2.57
N GLU A 179 -5.84 4.43 1.89
CA GLU A 179 -6.53 4.05 0.65
C GLU A 179 -6.64 5.22 -0.38
N PRO A 180 -5.51 5.84 -0.79
CA PRO A 180 -5.52 7.13 -1.47
C PRO A 180 -6.17 7.13 -2.85
N THR A 181 -6.39 5.97 -3.45
CA THR A 181 -6.91 5.81 -4.81
C THR A 181 -8.37 5.40 -4.86
N THR A 182 -9.00 5.17 -3.70
CA THR A 182 -10.41 4.80 -3.63
C THR A 182 -11.30 5.86 -4.29
N GLY A 183 -12.15 5.44 -5.24
CA GLY A 183 -13.03 6.33 -5.99
C GLY A 183 -12.38 7.11 -7.13
N LEU A 184 -11.08 6.92 -7.40
CA LEU A 184 -10.40 7.53 -8.53
C LEU A 184 -10.57 6.71 -9.81
N ASP A 185 -10.68 7.40 -10.93
CA ASP A 185 -10.60 6.78 -12.25
C ASP A 185 -9.18 6.23 -12.52
N PRO A 186 -9.01 5.31 -13.50
CA PRO A 186 -7.71 4.68 -13.78
C PRO A 186 -6.60 5.67 -14.17
N GLY A 187 -6.95 6.81 -14.78
CA GLY A 187 -6.00 7.86 -15.14
C GLY A 187 -5.47 8.57 -13.90
N ALA A 188 -6.39 9.10 -13.08
CA ALA A 188 -6.06 9.78 -11.82
C ALA A 188 -5.28 8.86 -10.86
N ARG A 189 -5.59 7.55 -10.82
CA ARG A 189 -4.85 6.56 -10.04
C ARG A 189 -3.40 6.44 -10.52
N ARG A 190 -3.17 6.33 -11.82
CA ARG A 190 -1.80 6.27 -12.38
C ARG A 190 -0.99 7.52 -12.05
N ASP A 191 -1.60 8.69 -12.23
CA ASP A 191 -0.95 9.98 -11.95
C ASP A 191 -0.56 10.09 -10.47
N LEU A 192 -1.44 9.64 -9.56
CA LEU A 192 -1.15 9.62 -8.13
C LEU A 192 0.08 8.75 -7.82
N TRP A 193 0.12 7.51 -8.35
CA TRP A 193 1.24 6.61 -8.11
C TRP A 193 2.56 7.15 -8.68
N GLN A 194 2.54 7.76 -9.87
CA GLN A 194 3.72 8.43 -10.42
C GLN A 194 4.20 9.56 -9.50
N TYR A 195 3.28 10.35 -8.97
CA TYR A 195 3.61 11.42 -8.05
C TYR A 195 4.23 10.91 -6.74
N LEU A 196 3.70 9.80 -6.17
CA LEU A 196 4.28 9.18 -4.98
C LEU A 196 5.72 8.65 -5.24
N GLN A 197 5.99 8.13 -6.43
CA GLN A 197 7.34 7.73 -6.82
C GLN A 197 8.29 8.93 -6.90
N ILE A 198 7.85 10.04 -7.49
CA ILE A 198 8.63 11.30 -7.52
C ILE A 198 8.95 11.79 -6.11
N LEU A 199 7.97 11.79 -5.19
CA LEU A 199 8.20 12.17 -3.79
C LEU A 199 9.27 11.31 -3.10
N ARG A 200 9.25 9.99 -3.35
CA ARG A 200 10.25 9.05 -2.83
C ARG A 200 11.63 9.32 -3.44
N ASP A 201 11.71 9.39 -4.78
CA ASP A 201 12.98 9.38 -5.51
C ASP A 201 13.70 10.73 -5.45
N GLU A 202 12.97 11.83 -5.65
CA GLU A 202 13.52 13.18 -5.76
C GLU A 202 13.51 13.93 -4.43
N GLU A 203 12.41 13.82 -3.66
CA GLU A 203 12.26 14.56 -2.40
C GLU A 203 12.65 13.74 -1.17
N ARG A 204 12.98 12.46 -1.34
CA ARG A 204 13.39 11.54 -0.27
C ARG A 204 12.34 11.40 0.83
N VAL A 205 11.06 11.63 0.50
CA VAL A 205 9.94 11.42 1.41
C VAL A 205 9.66 9.92 1.52
N SER A 206 9.58 9.41 2.74
CA SER A 206 9.12 8.03 2.97
C SER A 206 7.58 8.00 2.91
N VAL A 207 7.02 7.10 2.14
CA VAL A 207 5.58 7.05 1.88
C VAL A 207 5.00 5.73 2.37
N ILE A 208 3.97 5.79 3.21
CA ILE A 208 3.22 4.62 3.65
C ILE A 208 1.81 4.69 3.07
N VAL A 209 1.42 3.63 2.37
CA VAL A 209 0.11 3.53 1.72
C VAL A 209 -0.64 2.33 2.28
N THR A 210 -1.84 2.54 2.82
CA THR A 210 -2.76 1.41 3.05
C THR A 210 -3.51 1.10 1.76
N THR A 211 -3.67 -0.15 1.44
CA THR A 211 -4.45 -0.59 0.28
C THR A 211 -5.05 -1.98 0.49
N HIS A 212 -6.13 -2.24 -0.20
CA HIS A 212 -6.69 -3.58 -0.36
C HIS A 212 -6.55 -4.07 -1.82
N LEU A 213 -5.85 -3.32 -2.68
CA LEU A 213 -5.65 -3.63 -4.10
C LEU A 213 -4.25 -4.21 -4.32
N MET A 214 -4.19 -5.44 -4.84
CA MET A 214 -2.93 -6.13 -5.12
C MET A 214 -2.06 -5.37 -6.14
N GLU A 215 -2.70 -4.79 -7.16
CA GLU A 215 -2.01 -3.99 -8.18
C GLU A 215 -1.28 -2.77 -7.62
N GLU A 216 -1.78 -2.22 -6.53
CA GLU A 216 -1.15 -1.09 -5.83
C GLU A 216 0.01 -1.57 -4.98
N ALA A 217 -0.18 -2.68 -4.26
CA ALA A 217 0.87 -3.29 -3.47
C ALA A 217 2.10 -3.70 -4.32
N GLU A 218 1.88 -4.14 -5.57
CA GLU A 218 2.95 -4.43 -6.54
C GLU A 218 3.84 -3.22 -6.89
N ARG A 219 3.35 -1.99 -6.64
CA ARG A 219 4.10 -0.75 -6.91
C ARG A 219 4.94 -0.29 -5.73
N CYS A 220 4.78 -0.91 -4.57
CA CYS A 220 5.55 -0.60 -3.38
C CYS A 220 6.94 -1.25 -3.41
N ASP A 221 7.92 -0.61 -2.79
CA ASP A 221 9.26 -1.18 -2.65
C ASP A 221 9.24 -2.40 -1.73
N ARG A 222 8.54 -2.27 -0.60
CA ARG A 222 8.23 -3.37 0.33
C ARG A 222 6.80 -3.23 0.83
N LEU A 223 6.26 -4.32 1.33
CA LEU A 223 4.92 -4.35 1.91
C LEU A 223 4.83 -5.26 3.13
N ALA A 224 3.94 -4.90 4.02
CA ALA A 224 3.45 -5.72 5.11
C ALA A 224 2.04 -6.20 4.75
N ILE A 225 1.80 -7.50 4.78
CA ILE A 225 0.47 -8.08 4.59
C ILE A 225 -0.13 -8.33 5.97
N LEU A 226 -1.29 -7.73 6.21
CA LEU A 226 -2.06 -7.86 7.45
C LEU A 226 -3.28 -8.74 7.23
N ASN A 227 -3.50 -9.68 8.14
CA ASN A 227 -4.73 -10.47 8.22
C ASN A 227 -5.15 -10.63 9.69
N GLU A 228 -6.43 -10.35 10.00
CA GLU A 228 -7.00 -10.51 11.36
C GLU A 228 -6.15 -9.87 12.48
N GLY A 229 -5.60 -8.70 12.20
CA GLY A 229 -4.76 -7.96 13.14
C GLY A 229 -3.32 -8.43 13.25
N LYS A 230 -2.89 -9.42 12.48
CA LYS A 230 -1.53 -9.98 12.50
C LYS A 230 -0.77 -9.66 11.23
N LEU A 231 0.55 -9.53 11.36
CA LEU A 231 1.46 -9.46 10.23
C LEU A 231 1.70 -10.88 9.71
N VAL A 232 1.25 -11.18 8.49
CA VAL A 232 1.38 -12.52 7.88
C VAL A 232 2.51 -12.62 6.88
N ALA A 233 2.95 -11.50 6.28
CA ALA A 233 4.12 -11.44 5.42
C ALA A 233 4.73 -10.03 5.42
N LEU A 234 6.06 -9.95 5.19
CA LEU A 234 6.82 -8.70 5.10
C LEU A 234 7.98 -8.91 4.12
N GLY A 235 8.07 -8.10 3.08
CA GLY A 235 9.14 -8.19 2.08
C GLY A 235 8.84 -7.35 0.85
N THR A 236 9.72 -7.43 -0.15
CA THR A 236 9.43 -6.89 -1.49
C THR A 236 8.36 -7.75 -2.17
N PRO A 237 7.55 -7.19 -3.10
CA PRO A 237 6.60 -7.99 -3.87
C PRO A 237 7.26 -9.21 -4.56
N THR A 238 8.48 -9.04 -5.05
CA THR A 238 9.23 -10.09 -5.73
C THR A 238 9.66 -11.21 -4.77
N GLU A 239 10.25 -10.84 -3.61
CA GLU A 239 10.63 -11.81 -2.58
C GLU A 239 9.43 -12.65 -2.11
N LEU A 240 8.31 -11.97 -1.78
CA LEU A 240 7.11 -12.63 -1.30
C LEU A 240 6.53 -13.62 -2.32
N LYS A 241 6.50 -13.25 -3.60
CA LYS A 241 6.07 -14.15 -4.67
C LYS A 241 7.03 -15.32 -4.88
N HIS A 242 8.32 -15.07 -4.70
CA HIS A 242 9.34 -16.11 -4.86
C HIS A 242 9.28 -17.17 -3.73
N GLU A 243 8.81 -16.81 -2.53
CA GLU A 243 8.65 -17.75 -1.40
C GLU A 243 7.66 -18.88 -1.70
N ILE A 244 6.66 -18.66 -2.58
CA ILE A 244 5.70 -19.69 -2.96
C ILE A 244 6.40 -20.78 -3.78
N GLY A 245 7.40 -20.41 -4.57
CA GLY A 245 8.17 -21.33 -5.43
C GLY A 245 7.36 -21.95 -6.54
N GLY A 246 7.84 -21.86 -7.78
CA GLY A 246 7.23 -22.55 -8.91
C GLY A 246 6.10 -21.79 -9.61
N ASP A 247 5.24 -22.55 -10.28
CA ASP A 247 4.11 -22.07 -11.06
C ASP A 247 2.79 -22.36 -10.31
N ILE A 248 1.80 -21.50 -10.49
CA ILE A 248 0.42 -21.73 -10.04
C ILE A 248 -0.37 -22.31 -11.19
N ILE A 249 -0.93 -23.50 -10.99
CA ILE A 249 -1.78 -24.18 -11.95
C ILE A 249 -3.21 -24.14 -11.42
N LEU A 250 -4.11 -23.60 -12.22
CA LEU A 250 -5.55 -23.65 -11.95
C LEU A 250 -6.18 -24.63 -12.96
N LEU A 251 -6.84 -25.65 -12.43
CA LEU A 251 -7.57 -26.66 -13.18
C LEU A 251 -9.06 -26.47 -12.95
N ASP A 252 -9.82 -26.24 -14.02
CA ASP A 252 -11.28 -26.32 -14.00
C ASP A 252 -11.68 -27.71 -14.46
N ALA A 253 -12.19 -28.54 -13.53
CA ALA A 253 -12.62 -29.90 -13.81
C ALA A 253 -14.11 -30.07 -13.57
N THR A 254 -14.76 -30.88 -14.42
CA THR A 254 -16.13 -31.33 -14.18
C THR A 254 -16.07 -32.67 -13.48
N VAL A 255 -16.51 -32.76 -12.23
CA VAL A 255 -16.60 -34.03 -11.52
C VAL A 255 -17.82 -34.80 -12.03
N LEU A 256 -17.55 -35.88 -12.76
CA LEU A 256 -18.60 -36.84 -13.22
C LEU A 256 -19.12 -37.57 -11.98
N GLY A 257 -20.32 -37.20 -11.53
CA GLY A 257 -21.01 -37.89 -10.43
C GLY A 257 -21.81 -37.00 -9.50
N ASP A 258 -21.50 -35.71 -9.39
CA ASP A 258 -22.20 -34.80 -8.48
C ASP A 258 -22.83 -33.63 -9.25
N GLN A 259 -23.91 -33.89 -9.97
CA GLN A 259 -24.80 -32.91 -10.65
C GLN A 259 -24.08 -31.80 -11.45
N GLY A 260 -22.92 -32.09 -12.07
CA GLY A 260 -22.23 -31.16 -12.94
C GLY A 260 -21.59 -29.96 -12.23
N ARG A 261 -21.27 -30.08 -10.95
CA ARG A 261 -20.54 -29.04 -10.21
C ARG A 261 -19.13 -28.86 -10.79
N ARG A 262 -18.81 -27.63 -11.13
CA ARG A 262 -17.45 -27.23 -11.52
C ARG A 262 -16.62 -27.11 -10.26
N ASN A 263 -15.54 -27.87 -10.17
CA ASN A 263 -14.53 -27.72 -9.12
C ASN A 263 -13.27 -27.11 -9.71
N GLN A 264 -12.80 -26.05 -9.07
CA GLN A 264 -11.50 -25.45 -9.39
C GLN A 264 -10.45 -26.00 -8.42
N VAL A 265 -9.42 -26.62 -8.97
CA VAL A 265 -8.28 -27.15 -8.21
C VAL A 265 -7.09 -26.23 -8.45
N ARG A 266 -6.47 -25.76 -7.37
CA ARG A 266 -5.25 -24.98 -7.40
C ARG A 266 -4.07 -25.85 -6.96
N ILE A 267 -3.03 -25.88 -7.78
CA ILE A 267 -1.80 -26.64 -7.54
C ILE A 267 -0.60 -25.71 -7.62
N GLU A 268 0.28 -25.79 -6.63
CA GLU A 268 1.55 -25.08 -6.60
C GLU A 268 2.67 -26.09 -6.90
N MET A 269 3.47 -25.85 -7.93
CA MET A 269 4.56 -26.74 -8.27
C MET A 269 5.65 -26.11 -9.14
N GLU A 270 6.85 -26.60 -9.01
CA GLU A 270 7.94 -26.26 -9.91
C GLU A 270 7.71 -26.84 -11.32
N ASN A 271 7.98 -26.04 -12.36
CA ASN A 271 7.82 -26.45 -13.75
C ASN A 271 6.40 -26.91 -14.15
N GLY A 272 5.37 -26.14 -13.78
CA GLY A 272 3.95 -26.44 -14.01
C GLY A 272 3.61 -26.82 -15.46
N HIS A 273 4.33 -26.28 -16.45
CA HIS A 273 4.14 -26.60 -17.87
C HIS A 273 4.33 -28.09 -18.20
N ARG A 274 5.20 -28.81 -17.46
CA ARG A 274 5.40 -30.26 -17.66
C ARG A 274 4.27 -31.08 -17.07
N PHE A 275 3.62 -30.59 -16.03
CA PHE A 275 2.51 -31.26 -15.36
C PHE A 275 1.24 -31.25 -16.21
N ILE A 276 0.99 -30.19 -16.99
CA ILE A 276 -0.23 -30.03 -17.78
C ILE A 276 -0.45 -31.21 -18.71
N THR A 277 0.56 -31.60 -19.48
CA THR A 277 0.47 -32.68 -20.43
C THR A 277 0.02 -33.98 -19.74
N GLY A 278 0.65 -34.33 -18.62
CA GLY A 278 0.30 -35.55 -17.88
C GLY A 278 -1.12 -35.54 -17.30
N VAL A 279 -1.57 -34.38 -16.81
CA VAL A 279 -2.93 -34.24 -16.24
C VAL A 279 -4.01 -34.32 -17.32
N VAL A 280 -3.82 -33.62 -18.46
CA VAL A 280 -4.78 -33.64 -19.56
C VAL A 280 -4.86 -35.05 -20.18
N GLU A 281 -3.76 -35.77 -20.28
CA GLU A 281 -3.73 -37.16 -20.75
C GLU A 281 -4.36 -38.15 -19.75
N ALA A 282 -4.20 -37.91 -18.45
CA ALA A 282 -4.73 -38.79 -17.41
C ALA A 282 -6.26 -38.65 -17.22
N PHE A 283 -6.84 -37.46 -17.54
CA PHE A 283 -8.27 -37.16 -17.32
C PHE A 283 -8.94 -36.62 -18.61
N PRO A 284 -9.00 -37.43 -19.68
CA PRO A 284 -9.53 -36.99 -20.97
C PRO A 284 -11.02 -36.66 -20.88
N GLY A 285 -11.37 -35.41 -21.24
CA GLY A 285 -12.75 -34.91 -21.23
C GLY A 285 -13.30 -34.43 -19.88
N GLU A 286 -12.55 -34.59 -18.79
CA GLU A 286 -12.95 -34.12 -17.47
C GLU A 286 -12.42 -32.69 -17.18
N ILE A 287 -11.31 -32.30 -17.81
CA ILE A 287 -10.67 -31.00 -17.64
C ILE A 287 -11.21 -30.04 -18.70
N GLN A 288 -11.83 -28.94 -18.25
CA GLN A 288 -12.41 -27.93 -19.16
C GLN A 288 -11.40 -26.81 -19.47
N ALA A 289 -10.60 -26.39 -18.48
CA ALA A 289 -9.57 -25.39 -18.66
C ALA A 289 -8.39 -25.66 -17.73
N VAL A 290 -7.20 -25.31 -18.22
CA VAL A 290 -5.95 -25.30 -17.45
C VAL A 290 -5.29 -23.96 -17.69
N SER A 291 -4.94 -23.27 -16.61
CA SER A 291 -4.09 -22.08 -16.69
C SER A 291 -2.85 -22.24 -15.84
N VAL A 292 -1.73 -21.73 -16.35
CA VAL A 292 -0.46 -21.66 -15.62
C VAL A 292 -0.02 -20.21 -15.54
N SER A 293 0.29 -19.76 -14.35
CA SER A 293 0.75 -18.40 -14.10
C SER A 293 1.90 -18.38 -13.09
N LYS A 294 2.65 -17.30 -13.08
CA LYS A 294 3.57 -17.02 -11.98
C LYS A 294 2.77 -16.58 -10.74
N PRO A 295 3.30 -16.85 -9.52
CA PRO A 295 2.66 -16.42 -8.30
C PRO A 295 2.36 -14.92 -8.26
N THR A 296 1.20 -14.58 -7.74
CA THR A 296 0.74 -13.21 -7.47
C THR A 296 0.79 -12.91 -5.98
N LEU A 297 0.59 -11.66 -5.57
CA LEU A 297 0.43 -11.33 -4.14
C LEU A 297 -0.84 -11.95 -3.54
N GLU A 298 -1.87 -12.21 -4.34
CA GLU A 298 -3.05 -12.95 -3.88
C GLU A 298 -2.68 -14.39 -3.52
N ASP A 299 -1.83 -15.04 -4.32
CA ASP A 299 -1.33 -16.38 -4.02
C ASP A 299 -0.49 -16.40 -2.74
N VAL A 300 0.33 -15.35 -2.51
CA VAL A 300 1.05 -15.18 -1.22
C VAL A 300 0.07 -15.12 -0.06
N PHE A 301 -0.99 -14.33 -0.19
CA PHE A 301 -2.00 -14.20 0.85
C PHE A 301 -2.68 -15.55 1.14
N ILE A 302 -3.14 -16.26 0.10
CA ILE A 302 -3.77 -17.58 0.22
C ILE A 302 -2.82 -18.58 0.88
N HIS A 303 -1.55 -18.61 0.45
CA HIS A 303 -0.54 -19.51 1.00
C HIS A 303 -0.30 -19.27 2.50
N ARG A 304 -0.29 -17.99 2.93
CA ARG A 304 -0.03 -17.62 4.33
C ARG A 304 -1.25 -17.73 5.24
N THR A 305 -2.47 -17.61 4.71
CA THR A 305 -3.70 -17.55 5.52
C THR A 305 -4.62 -18.74 5.34
N GLY A 306 -4.47 -19.50 4.23
CA GLY A 306 -5.33 -20.65 3.90
C GLY A 306 -6.69 -20.29 3.32
N HIS A 307 -7.00 -18.99 3.11
CA HIS A 307 -8.27 -18.53 2.53
C HIS A 307 -8.03 -17.43 1.49
N ARG A 308 -9.04 -17.18 0.62
CA ARG A 308 -8.96 -16.13 -0.40
C ARG A 308 -8.97 -14.73 0.22
N PHE A 309 -8.32 -13.79 -0.44
CA PHE A 309 -8.28 -12.38 -0.03
C PHE A 309 -9.68 -11.74 -0.01
N TRP A 310 -10.52 -12.10 -0.98
CA TRP A 310 -11.91 -11.71 -1.10
C TRP A 310 -12.77 -12.95 -0.81
N THR A 311 -13.36 -13.06 0.37
CA THR A 311 -14.49 -13.95 0.62
C THR A 311 -15.75 -13.17 0.25
N GLU A 312 -16.48 -13.61 -0.78
CA GLU A 312 -17.84 -13.14 -0.99
C GLU A 312 -18.66 -13.48 0.28
N ALA A 313 -19.40 -12.50 0.78
CA ALA A 313 -20.17 -12.61 2.03
C ALA A 313 -21.28 -13.69 2.00
N ASN A 314 -21.33 -14.55 0.97
CA ASN A 314 -22.33 -15.57 0.74
C ASN A 314 -21.87 -17.02 0.93
N ASP A 315 -20.57 -17.28 1.21
CA ASP A 315 -20.06 -18.66 1.39
C ASP A 315 -19.92 -19.10 2.85
N ALA A 316 -20.66 -18.47 3.77
CA ALA A 316 -20.83 -19.04 5.09
C ALA A 316 -21.69 -20.31 5.00
N PRO A 317 -21.23 -21.50 5.42
CA PRO A 317 -22.07 -22.66 5.50
C PRO A 317 -23.25 -22.34 6.42
N LYS A 318 -24.46 -22.40 5.89
CA LYS A 318 -25.69 -22.39 6.72
C LYS A 318 -25.69 -23.70 7.49
N GLU A 319 -25.42 -23.62 8.81
CA GLU A 319 -25.75 -24.67 9.74
C GLU A 319 -27.27 -24.95 9.78
#